data_1600fd2ba98600bf041ffc47f6bff124
#
_entry.id   1600fd2ba98600bf041ffc47f6bff124
#
_cell.length_a   1.000
_cell.length_b   1.000
_cell.length_c   1.000
_cell.angle_alpha   90.00
_cell.angle_beta   90.00
_cell.angle_gamma   90.00
#
_symmetry.space_group_name_H-M   'P 1'
#
loop_
_entity.id
_entity.type
_entity.pdbx_description
1 polymer ?
#
loop_
_entity_poly.entity_id
_entity_poly.type
_entity_poly.pdbx_seq_one_letter_code
_entity_poly.pdbx_strand_id
1 'polypeptide(L)'
;MNDELFSRRALLRAGGFVGSAAALSGLPLAPLLARRKATADSAWPTVSAMVGRYVTDGKVPGMIAALGFGNAAPAFVGAGREGFDDPDAAGSTSLFRAYSQTKPVTGMAAMILISEGKLKLDQPIADFAPEFAEMKVAINPDNSLESRPAKTQITVRHLLTHTSGLGYAGIGKNKAITNELGRLGLRPAIVTDLPIPGLGGGQKVPDPDEFLRRTATVPLCFEPGAKWRYSMGLDVLGLIIQRAAGAKSFGQFLQDRLFAPLGMDDSFFQVPANEVPHLTTNYGVSAKAKPFAIDAPRTSIYLKPTPFAFGGSGLVTSPADYDRFMAMIVNGGKHHGKRVMSEAAVRQGTSNLLPAGADLSGTWVAGQYFGAGGAVGTGARDGSYGWSGAAGTIGYCNVKTGLRSGLYVQYMPSDTYPIFDEFLAAVTIDSARHLSQWRR
;
A
#
# COMPACT_ATOMS: atom_id res chain seq x y z
N MET A 1 35.66 10.00 -17.32
CA MET A 1 35.98 8.60 -17.62
C MET A 1 35.98 7.86 -16.31
N ASN A 2 34.92 7.10 -16.07
CA ASN A 2 34.73 6.05 -15.04
C ASN A 2 34.69 6.43 -13.55
N ASP A 3 33.54 6.97 -13.11
CA ASP A 3 33.17 7.01 -11.69
C ASP A 3 31.77 6.42 -11.41
N GLU A 4 31.22 5.57 -12.29
CA GLU A 4 29.87 5.02 -12.15
C GLU A 4 29.79 3.55 -11.64
N LEU A 5 30.92 2.94 -11.27
CA LEU A 5 30.93 1.51 -10.88
C LEU A 5 30.62 1.22 -9.40
N PHE A 6 30.48 2.25 -8.55
CA PHE A 6 30.15 2.05 -7.14
C PHE A 6 29.06 3.02 -6.66
N SER A 7 27.84 2.82 -7.13
CA SER A 7 26.73 3.53 -6.50
C SER A 7 26.53 2.99 -5.08
N ARG A 8 26.23 3.87 -4.10
CA ARG A 8 25.87 3.49 -2.72
C ARG A 8 24.79 2.40 -2.68
N ARG A 9 23.94 2.35 -3.68
CA ARG A 9 22.85 1.38 -3.88
C ARG A 9 23.37 -0.03 -4.22
N ALA A 10 24.34 -0.14 -5.10
CA ALA A 10 24.97 -1.43 -5.42
C ALA A 10 25.69 -2.02 -4.20
N LEU A 11 26.36 -1.17 -3.41
CA LEU A 11 27.00 -1.57 -2.14
C LEU A 11 25.95 -1.96 -1.08
N LEU A 12 24.84 -1.23 -0.97
CA LEU A 12 23.76 -1.55 -0.04
C LEU A 12 22.99 -2.82 -0.44
N ARG A 13 22.83 -3.09 -1.73
CA ARG A 13 22.22 -4.33 -2.23
C ARG A 13 23.11 -5.54 -2.02
N ALA A 14 24.43 -5.40 -2.19
CA ALA A 14 25.40 -6.41 -1.85
C ALA A 14 25.67 -6.50 -0.34
N GLY A 15 25.56 -5.39 0.39
CA GLY A 15 25.93 -5.18 1.77
C GLY A 15 24.81 -4.99 2.77
N GLY A 16 23.55 -5.11 2.35
CA GLY A 16 22.35 -4.85 3.19
C GLY A 16 22.29 -5.66 4.50
N PHE A 17 23.37 -6.31 4.85
CA PHE A 17 23.54 -7.09 6.06
C PHE A 17 24.97 -7.12 6.65
N VAL A 18 25.82 -6.18 6.32
CA VAL A 18 27.16 -6.09 6.95
C VAL A 18 27.29 -4.76 7.67
N GLY A 19 26.49 -4.59 8.70
CA GLY A 19 26.82 -3.71 9.80
C GLY A 19 27.80 -4.44 10.71
N SER A 20 29.04 -4.01 10.75
CA SER A 20 30.12 -4.44 11.65
C SER A 20 30.74 -5.81 11.33
N ALA A 21 31.52 -5.90 10.28
CA ALA A 21 32.64 -6.83 10.22
C ALA A 21 33.64 -6.36 9.17
N ALA A 22 34.36 -5.35 9.46
CA ALA A 22 35.71 -5.21 8.95
C ALA A 22 36.52 -6.39 9.49
N ALA A 23 37.10 -7.20 8.60
CA ALA A 23 37.95 -8.37 8.85
C ALA A 23 37.26 -9.76 8.84
N LEU A 24 36.52 -10.08 7.76
CA LEU A 24 36.32 -11.48 7.35
C LEU A 24 36.43 -11.55 5.82
N SER A 25 37.55 -11.12 5.30
CA SER A 25 37.94 -11.35 3.91
C SER A 25 38.24 -12.84 3.74
N GLY A 26 37.31 -13.56 3.11
CA GLY A 26 37.53 -14.94 2.71
C GLY A 26 36.39 -15.96 2.92
N LEU A 27 35.28 -15.58 3.54
CA LEU A 27 34.15 -16.51 3.68
C LEU A 27 33.17 -16.36 2.50
N PRO A 28 32.75 -17.46 1.85
CA PRO A 28 31.78 -17.39 0.77
C PRO A 28 30.41 -16.89 1.29
N LEU A 29 29.87 -15.85 0.67
CA LEU A 29 28.58 -15.23 1.02
C LEU A 29 27.39 -16.21 0.92
N ALA A 30 27.45 -17.15 -0.01
CA ALA A 30 26.38 -18.11 -0.25
C ALA A 30 25.98 -18.94 0.99
N PRO A 31 26.91 -19.52 1.79
CA PRO A 31 26.56 -20.23 3.02
C PRO A 31 25.95 -19.35 4.10
N LEU A 32 26.34 -18.05 4.16
CA LEU A 32 25.79 -17.11 5.14
C LEU A 32 24.34 -16.76 4.81
N LEU A 33 24.04 -16.55 3.54
CA LEU A 33 22.68 -16.29 3.04
C LEU A 33 21.78 -17.53 3.23
N ALA A 34 22.28 -18.71 2.93
CA ALA A 34 21.58 -19.97 3.14
C ALA A 34 21.28 -20.21 4.64
N ARG A 35 22.24 -19.93 5.53
CA ARG A 35 22.04 -20.02 6.98
C ARG A 35 21.00 -19.03 7.49
N ARG A 36 20.97 -17.78 6.98
CA ARG A 36 19.96 -16.77 7.34
C ARG A 36 18.56 -17.18 6.85
N LYS A 37 18.45 -17.71 5.64
CA LYS A 37 17.18 -18.25 5.13
C LYS A 37 16.68 -19.40 5.99
N ALA A 38 17.51 -20.38 6.28
CA ALA A 38 17.16 -21.49 7.16
C ALA A 38 16.71 -21.02 8.55
N THR A 39 17.33 -19.94 9.09
CA THR A 39 16.93 -19.35 10.38
C THR A 39 15.59 -18.65 10.29
N ALA A 40 15.30 -17.93 9.20
CA ALA A 40 14.01 -17.28 8.97
C ALA A 40 12.89 -18.31 8.83
N ASP A 41 13.10 -19.33 8.01
CA ASP A 41 12.14 -20.41 7.79
C ASP A 41 11.84 -21.19 9.09
N SER A 42 12.85 -21.43 9.93
CA SER A 42 12.64 -22.10 11.23
C SER A 42 11.96 -21.21 12.27
N ALA A 43 12.13 -19.90 12.19
CA ALA A 43 11.45 -18.96 13.06
C ALA A 43 9.97 -18.78 12.69
N TRP A 44 9.62 -18.89 11.40
CA TRP A 44 8.27 -18.71 10.86
C TRP A 44 7.84 -19.93 10.03
N PRO A 45 7.75 -21.14 10.62
CA PRO A 45 7.60 -22.40 9.86
C PRO A 45 6.24 -22.52 9.16
N THR A 46 5.17 -21.98 9.76
CA THR A 46 3.84 -22.03 9.16
C THR A 46 3.75 -21.10 7.94
N VAL A 47 4.35 -19.90 8.05
CA VAL A 47 4.46 -18.97 6.92
C VAL A 47 5.35 -19.57 5.83
N SER A 48 6.50 -20.18 6.18
CA SER A 48 7.41 -20.80 5.22
C SER A 48 6.73 -21.94 4.45
N ALA A 49 5.99 -22.79 5.13
CA ALA A 49 5.23 -23.88 4.50
C ALA A 49 4.15 -23.33 3.53
N MET A 50 3.44 -22.28 3.92
CA MET A 50 2.45 -21.61 3.05
C MET A 50 3.11 -21.04 1.80
N VAL A 51 4.15 -20.22 1.96
CA VAL A 51 4.89 -19.60 0.84
C VAL A 51 5.42 -20.64 -0.12
N GLY A 52 6.08 -21.68 0.41
CA GLY A 52 6.63 -22.79 -0.40
C GLY A 52 5.55 -23.52 -1.20
N ARG A 53 4.40 -23.79 -0.59
CA ARG A 53 3.28 -24.49 -1.24
C ARG A 53 2.73 -23.72 -2.44
N TYR A 54 2.45 -22.43 -2.31
CA TYR A 54 1.92 -21.63 -3.42
C TYR A 54 2.85 -21.56 -4.62
N VAL A 55 4.16 -21.50 -4.38
CA VAL A 55 5.18 -21.50 -5.43
C VAL A 55 5.35 -22.88 -6.05
N THR A 56 5.41 -23.95 -5.23
CA THR A 56 5.56 -25.34 -5.71
C THR A 56 4.36 -25.80 -6.52
N ASP A 57 3.15 -25.36 -6.13
CA ASP A 57 1.91 -25.62 -6.86
C ASP A 57 1.82 -24.83 -8.20
N GLY A 58 2.79 -23.94 -8.50
CA GLY A 58 2.80 -23.12 -9.71
C GLY A 58 1.69 -22.07 -9.76
N LYS A 59 1.09 -21.74 -8.62
CA LYS A 59 0.03 -20.72 -8.52
C LYS A 59 0.54 -19.31 -8.68
N VAL A 60 1.75 -19.06 -8.18
CA VAL A 60 2.47 -17.78 -8.29
C VAL A 60 3.95 -18.06 -8.57
N PRO A 61 4.67 -17.16 -9.29
CA PRO A 61 6.08 -17.39 -9.61
C PRO A 61 6.99 -17.27 -8.39
N GLY A 62 6.66 -16.37 -7.48
CA GLY A 62 7.39 -16.12 -6.25
C GLY A 62 6.55 -15.38 -5.22
N MET A 63 6.95 -15.50 -3.98
CA MET A 63 6.28 -14.90 -2.83
C MET A 63 7.28 -14.63 -1.71
N ILE A 64 7.22 -13.44 -1.10
CA ILE A 64 8.10 -13.03 -0.01
C ILE A 64 7.27 -12.53 1.16
N ALA A 65 7.47 -13.08 2.35
CA ALA A 65 6.98 -12.52 3.60
C ALA A 65 8.11 -11.77 4.32
N ALA A 66 7.80 -10.56 4.83
CA ALA A 66 8.65 -9.77 5.71
C ALA A 66 8.02 -9.76 7.11
N LEU A 67 8.71 -10.28 8.11
CA LEU A 67 8.17 -10.57 9.44
C LEU A 67 9.12 -10.08 10.53
N GLY A 68 8.60 -9.41 11.55
CA GLY A 68 9.46 -8.90 12.62
C GLY A 68 8.69 -8.30 13.80
N PHE A 69 9.45 -7.90 14.83
CA PHE A 69 8.92 -7.24 16.03
C PHE A 69 9.73 -5.99 16.37
N GLY A 70 9.04 -4.93 16.76
CA GLY A 70 9.65 -3.68 17.25
C GLY A 70 10.73 -3.16 16.31
N ASN A 71 11.96 -2.98 16.84
CA ASN A 71 13.14 -2.54 16.07
C ASN A 71 14.04 -3.70 15.58
N ALA A 72 13.66 -4.96 15.83
CA ALA A 72 14.46 -6.09 15.38
C ALA A 72 14.52 -6.13 13.83
N ALA A 73 15.63 -6.64 13.29
CA ALA A 73 15.75 -6.88 11.86
C ALA A 73 14.66 -7.86 11.41
N PRO A 74 13.99 -7.61 10.28
CA PRO A 74 12.97 -8.54 9.79
C PRO A 74 13.56 -9.87 9.32
N ALA A 75 12.79 -10.94 9.49
CA ALA A 75 12.99 -12.20 8.79
C ALA A 75 12.30 -12.10 7.42
N PHE A 76 13.02 -12.49 6.37
CA PHE A 76 12.45 -12.63 5.03
C PHE A 76 12.29 -14.12 4.72
N VAL A 77 11.05 -14.57 4.63
CA VAL A 77 10.67 -15.93 4.26
C VAL A 77 10.17 -15.88 2.82
N GLY A 78 10.87 -16.55 1.91
CA GLY A 78 10.57 -16.42 0.50
C GLY A 78 10.87 -17.65 -0.32
N ALA A 79 10.13 -17.80 -1.41
CA ALA A 79 10.33 -18.82 -2.42
C ALA A 79 10.04 -18.29 -3.82
N GLY A 80 10.61 -18.95 -4.83
CA GLY A 80 10.35 -18.68 -6.24
C GLY A 80 11.13 -17.52 -6.83
N ARG A 81 10.60 -16.95 -7.90
CA ARG A 81 11.26 -15.99 -8.78
C ARG A 81 10.44 -14.73 -8.99
N GLU A 82 11.02 -13.70 -9.58
CA GLU A 82 10.34 -12.42 -9.90
C GLU A 82 9.28 -12.55 -11.01
N GLY A 83 9.34 -13.62 -11.80
CA GLY A 83 8.36 -14.01 -12.81
C GLY A 83 8.47 -15.50 -13.15
N PHE A 84 7.47 -16.08 -13.80
CA PHE A 84 7.54 -17.50 -14.22
C PHE A 84 8.68 -17.76 -15.21
N ASP A 85 8.95 -16.79 -16.09
CA ASP A 85 10.01 -16.83 -17.10
C ASP A 85 11.25 -16.01 -16.69
N ASP A 86 11.31 -15.53 -15.43
CA ASP A 86 12.41 -14.74 -14.92
C ASP A 86 13.43 -15.64 -14.20
N PRO A 87 14.75 -15.53 -14.50
CA PRO A 87 15.77 -16.32 -13.80
C PRO A 87 16.03 -15.83 -12.39
N ASP A 88 15.71 -14.56 -12.05
CA ASP A 88 16.08 -13.95 -10.79
C ASP A 88 15.14 -14.38 -9.66
N ALA A 89 15.73 -14.73 -8.52
CA ALA A 89 14.99 -15.15 -7.34
C ALA A 89 14.26 -13.93 -6.73
N ALA A 90 12.98 -14.09 -6.39
CA ALA A 90 12.27 -13.10 -5.61
C ALA A 90 12.91 -12.93 -4.22
N GLY A 91 13.10 -11.68 -3.79
CA GLY A 91 13.82 -11.35 -2.57
C GLY A 91 13.32 -10.10 -1.86
N SER A 92 14.03 -9.72 -0.80
CA SER A 92 13.67 -8.57 0.04
C SER A 92 13.75 -7.22 -0.67
N THR A 93 14.47 -7.16 -1.80
CA THR A 93 14.65 -5.95 -2.64
C THR A 93 13.92 -6.04 -3.98
N SER A 94 13.24 -7.15 -4.27
CA SER A 94 12.37 -7.24 -5.45
C SER A 94 11.25 -6.20 -5.35
N LEU A 95 10.86 -5.63 -6.48
CA LEU A 95 9.88 -4.55 -6.55
C LEU A 95 8.50 -5.10 -6.85
N PHE A 96 7.56 -4.79 -5.96
CA PHE A 96 6.15 -5.20 -6.07
C PHE A 96 5.26 -3.97 -6.21
N ARG A 97 4.26 -4.05 -7.07
CA ARG A 97 3.21 -3.04 -7.16
C ARG A 97 2.34 -3.15 -5.92
N ALA A 98 2.41 -2.15 -5.06
CA ALA A 98 1.71 -2.14 -3.78
C ALA A 98 0.19 -1.97 -3.93
N TYR A 99 -0.25 -1.33 -5.04
CA TYR A 99 -1.65 -0.95 -5.21
C TYR A 99 -2.22 -0.32 -3.93
N SER A 100 -3.32 -0.85 -3.41
CA SER A 100 -4.00 -0.26 -2.26
C SER A 100 -3.20 -0.30 -0.95
N GLN A 101 -2.12 -1.06 -0.87
CA GLN A 101 -1.15 -0.98 0.22
C GLN A 101 -0.44 0.40 0.28
N THR A 102 -0.59 1.24 -0.75
CA THR A 102 -0.20 2.66 -0.76
C THR A 102 -0.97 3.48 0.28
N LYS A 103 -2.24 3.13 0.55
CA LYS A 103 -3.16 3.95 1.36
C LYS A 103 -2.67 4.24 2.79
N PRO A 104 -2.15 3.28 3.56
CA PRO A 104 -1.54 3.57 4.87
C PRO A 104 -0.39 4.57 4.80
N VAL A 105 0.42 4.53 3.73
CA VAL A 105 1.52 5.50 3.52
C VAL A 105 0.97 6.91 3.34
N THR A 106 -0.04 7.08 2.49
CA THR A 106 -0.74 8.35 2.28
C THR A 106 -1.45 8.81 3.56
N GLY A 107 -2.07 7.89 4.27
CA GLY A 107 -2.73 8.18 5.54
C GLY A 107 -1.76 8.72 6.59
N MET A 108 -0.61 8.06 6.78
CA MET A 108 0.40 8.52 7.72
C MET A 108 1.07 9.83 7.27
N ALA A 109 1.18 10.08 5.96
CA ALA A 109 1.62 11.37 5.41
C ALA A 109 0.67 12.52 5.81
N ALA A 110 -0.64 12.30 5.77
CA ALA A 110 -1.62 13.27 6.28
C ALA A 110 -1.46 13.47 7.79
N MET A 111 -1.23 12.40 8.55
CA MET A 111 -1.03 12.49 10.01
C MET A 111 0.21 13.30 10.39
N ILE A 112 1.27 13.31 9.57
CA ILE A 112 2.42 14.21 9.75
C ILE A 112 1.93 15.67 9.70
N LEU A 113 1.21 16.07 8.65
CA LEU A 113 0.72 17.44 8.50
C LEU A 113 -0.30 17.82 9.58
N ILE A 114 -1.12 16.88 10.03
CA ILE A 114 -2.07 17.10 11.14
C ILE A 114 -1.30 17.38 12.43
N SER A 115 -0.25 16.62 12.71
CA SER A 115 0.57 16.86 13.90
C SER A 115 1.39 18.17 13.85
N GLU A 116 1.62 18.70 12.67
CA GLU A 116 2.27 20.00 12.43
C GLU A 116 1.28 21.16 12.40
N GLY A 117 -0.03 20.91 12.54
CA GLY A 117 -1.08 21.92 12.47
C GLY A 117 -1.37 22.48 11.06
N LYS A 118 -0.79 21.87 10.02
CA LYS A 118 -1.00 22.25 8.61
C LYS A 118 -2.28 21.68 8.01
N LEU A 119 -2.80 20.61 8.59
CA LEU A 119 -4.09 20.00 8.31
C LEU A 119 -4.84 19.76 9.62
N LYS A 120 -6.19 19.67 9.54
CA LYS A 120 -7.03 19.18 10.64
C LYS A 120 -7.92 18.05 10.13
N LEU A 121 -8.23 17.06 10.99
CA LEU A 121 -9.08 15.93 10.59
C LEU A 121 -10.43 16.39 10.02
N ASP A 122 -11.08 17.32 10.69
CA ASP A 122 -12.41 17.77 10.32
C ASP A 122 -12.40 19.03 9.46
N GLN A 123 -11.23 19.41 8.90
CA GLN A 123 -11.08 20.50 7.96
C GLN A 123 -11.72 20.12 6.62
N PRO A 124 -12.58 20.99 6.05
CA PRO A 124 -13.10 20.82 4.70
C PRO A 124 -11.97 20.74 3.67
N ILE A 125 -12.02 19.77 2.76
CA ILE A 125 -11.02 19.67 1.70
C ILE A 125 -11.13 20.84 0.70
N ALA A 126 -12.27 21.50 0.66
CA ALA A 126 -12.51 22.69 -0.15
C ALA A 126 -11.57 23.85 0.17
N ASP A 127 -11.00 23.91 1.38
CA ASP A 127 -9.96 24.89 1.74
C ASP A 127 -8.69 24.75 0.88
N PHE A 128 -8.43 23.54 0.36
CA PHE A 128 -7.29 23.23 -0.51
C PHE A 128 -7.69 22.91 -1.94
N ALA A 129 -8.93 22.51 -2.15
CA ALA A 129 -9.49 22.12 -3.45
C ALA A 129 -10.90 22.73 -3.58
N PRO A 130 -11.00 24.02 -3.96
CA PRO A 130 -12.29 24.75 -4.05
C PRO A 130 -13.34 24.07 -4.92
N GLU A 131 -12.90 23.19 -5.84
CA GLU A 131 -13.77 22.38 -6.70
C GLU A 131 -14.76 21.53 -5.90
N PHE A 132 -14.44 21.18 -4.64
CA PHE A 132 -15.27 20.37 -3.76
C PHE A 132 -16.19 21.18 -2.83
N ALA A 133 -16.26 22.50 -2.97
CA ALA A 133 -17.06 23.34 -2.08
C ALA A 133 -18.58 23.05 -2.20
N GLU A 134 -19.06 22.77 -3.41
CA GLU A 134 -20.49 22.59 -3.71
C GLU A 134 -20.81 21.21 -4.24
N MET A 135 -20.42 20.18 -3.49
CA MET A 135 -20.68 18.79 -3.90
C MET A 135 -22.17 18.47 -3.91
N LYS A 136 -22.53 17.49 -4.74
CA LYS A 136 -23.89 16.96 -4.84
C LYS A 136 -23.89 15.49 -4.45
N VAL A 137 -25.03 15.01 -3.93
CA VAL A 137 -25.28 13.61 -3.59
C VAL A 137 -26.31 13.05 -4.57
N ALA A 138 -26.01 11.90 -5.18
CA ALA A 138 -26.92 11.22 -6.07
C ALA A 138 -28.18 10.76 -5.32
N ILE A 139 -29.35 10.95 -5.95
CA ILE A 139 -30.63 10.49 -5.41
C ILE A 139 -30.73 8.96 -5.52
N ASN A 140 -30.32 8.43 -6.68
CA ASN A 140 -30.26 6.98 -6.92
C ASN A 140 -28.92 6.63 -7.60
N PRO A 141 -27.85 6.41 -6.84
CA PRO A 141 -26.50 6.26 -7.37
C PRO A 141 -26.29 4.98 -8.21
N ASP A 142 -27.21 4.01 -8.13
CA ASP A 142 -27.15 2.78 -8.94
C ASP A 142 -27.59 3.02 -10.39
N ASN A 143 -28.55 3.92 -10.60
CA ASN A 143 -29.25 4.03 -11.88
C ASN A 143 -29.15 5.42 -12.52
N SER A 144 -28.80 6.49 -11.76
CA SER A 144 -28.88 7.86 -12.24
C SER A 144 -27.79 8.74 -11.62
N LEU A 145 -27.41 9.79 -12.35
CA LEU A 145 -26.59 10.90 -11.87
C LEU A 145 -27.43 12.07 -11.34
N GLU A 146 -28.77 11.92 -11.35
CA GLU A 146 -29.65 12.91 -10.72
C GLU A 146 -29.25 13.10 -9.26
N SER A 147 -29.11 14.36 -8.84
CA SER A 147 -28.46 14.67 -7.58
C SER A 147 -29.06 15.94 -6.96
N ARG A 148 -28.87 16.08 -5.66
CA ARG A 148 -29.19 17.25 -4.85
C ARG A 148 -27.93 17.78 -4.18
N PRO A 149 -27.92 19.05 -3.71
CA PRO A 149 -26.79 19.52 -2.91
C PRO A 149 -26.49 18.64 -1.70
N ALA A 150 -25.22 18.41 -1.43
CA ALA A 150 -24.77 17.75 -0.21
C ALA A 150 -25.04 18.65 1.01
N LYS A 151 -25.45 18.06 2.12
CA LYS A 151 -25.66 18.77 3.38
C LYS A 151 -24.37 18.97 4.17
N THR A 152 -23.37 18.13 3.92
CA THR A 152 -22.10 18.06 4.63
C THR A 152 -20.95 18.19 3.64
N GLN A 153 -19.96 19.01 3.95
CA GLN A 153 -18.73 19.09 3.16
C GLN A 153 -17.86 17.87 3.40
N ILE A 154 -17.07 17.50 2.39
CA ILE A 154 -16.06 16.45 2.54
C ILE A 154 -14.91 17.01 3.39
N THR A 155 -14.49 16.25 4.42
CA THR A 155 -13.36 16.59 5.27
C THR A 155 -12.18 15.66 5.03
N VAL A 156 -11.01 16.01 5.55
CA VAL A 156 -9.80 15.15 5.56
C VAL A 156 -10.10 13.80 6.21
N ARG A 157 -10.85 13.78 7.33
CA ARG A 157 -11.32 12.55 8.00
C ARG A 157 -12.10 11.65 7.05
N HIS A 158 -13.02 12.21 6.27
CA HIS A 158 -13.85 11.46 5.33
C HIS A 158 -13.01 10.80 4.22
N LEU A 159 -11.94 11.45 3.75
CA LEU A 159 -11.01 10.86 2.77
C LEU A 159 -10.19 9.73 3.39
N LEU A 160 -9.62 9.95 4.60
CA LEU A 160 -8.83 8.97 5.34
C LEU A 160 -9.59 7.68 5.61
N THR A 161 -10.90 7.78 5.87
CA THR A 161 -11.73 6.67 6.35
C THR A 161 -12.68 6.09 5.32
N HIS A 162 -12.60 6.51 4.05
CA HIS A 162 -13.54 6.09 3.00
C HIS A 162 -15.02 6.39 3.30
N THR A 163 -15.28 7.49 4.02
CA THR A 163 -16.65 7.95 4.34
C THR A 163 -17.05 9.22 3.59
N SER A 164 -16.28 9.63 2.58
CA SER A 164 -16.52 10.85 1.81
C SER A 164 -17.72 10.79 0.86
N GLY A 165 -18.24 9.62 0.56
CA GLY A 165 -19.24 9.43 -0.50
C GLY A 165 -18.65 9.36 -1.91
N LEU A 166 -17.37 9.59 -2.10
CA LEU A 166 -16.69 9.39 -3.39
C LEU A 166 -16.80 7.94 -3.85
N GLY A 167 -16.94 7.74 -5.15
CA GLY A 167 -16.95 6.42 -5.77
C GLY A 167 -15.53 5.87 -6.07
N TYR A 168 -15.52 4.74 -6.77
CA TYR A 168 -14.32 4.12 -7.32
C TYR A 168 -14.67 3.51 -8.68
N ALA A 169 -13.96 3.86 -9.75
CA ALA A 169 -14.24 3.28 -11.07
C ALA A 169 -14.04 1.77 -11.05
N GLY A 170 -15.04 1.04 -11.54
CA GLY A 170 -14.98 -0.43 -11.63
C GLY A 170 -15.19 -1.19 -10.30
N ILE A 171 -15.35 -0.49 -9.16
CA ILE A 171 -15.54 -1.13 -7.86
C ILE A 171 -16.87 -0.68 -7.21
N GLY A 172 -17.67 -1.68 -6.79
CA GLY A 172 -18.88 -1.48 -5.99
C GLY A 172 -20.17 -1.45 -6.82
N LYS A 173 -21.30 -1.27 -6.12
CA LYS A 173 -22.64 -1.46 -6.67
C LYS A 173 -23.17 -0.25 -7.47
N ASN A 174 -22.82 0.96 -7.11
CA ASN A 174 -23.37 2.20 -7.70
C ASN A 174 -22.97 2.38 -9.18
N LYS A 175 -23.63 1.68 -10.08
CA LYS A 175 -23.23 1.56 -11.49
C LYS A 175 -23.20 2.91 -12.22
N ALA A 176 -24.17 3.78 -12.00
CA ALA A 176 -24.20 5.09 -12.65
C ALA A 176 -22.94 5.89 -12.30
N ILE A 177 -22.60 5.97 -11.02
CA ILE A 177 -21.39 6.67 -10.54
C ILE A 177 -20.11 6.00 -11.04
N THR A 178 -19.98 4.67 -10.92
CA THR A 178 -18.76 3.96 -11.34
C THR A 178 -18.51 4.05 -12.84
N ASN A 179 -19.58 4.03 -13.66
CA ASN A 179 -19.50 4.19 -15.10
C ASN A 179 -19.08 5.64 -15.47
N GLU A 180 -19.62 6.64 -14.79
CA GLU A 180 -19.27 8.05 -15.04
C GLU A 180 -17.82 8.33 -14.68
N LEU A 181 -17.33 7.81 -13.53
CA LEU A 181 -15.92 7.88 -13.17
C LEU A 181 -15.03 7.25 -14.26
N GLY A 182 -15.41 6.09 -14.77
CA GLY A 182 -14.70 5.43 -15.87
C GLY A 182 -14.70 6.26 -17.16
N ARG A 183 -15.86 6.86 -17.53
CA ARG A 183 -16.01 7.71 -18.72
C ARG A 183 -15.10 8.95 -18.63
N LEU A 184 -14.98 9.55 -17.45
CA LEU A 184 -14.15 10.72 -17.19
C LEU A 184 -12.65 10.39 -17.03
N GLY A 185 -12.27 9.12 -17.15
CA GLY A 185 -10.87 8.70 -16.97
C GLY A 185 -10.39 8.72 -15.52
N LEU A 186 -11.31 8.77 -14.55
CA LEU A 186 -11.02 8.80 -13.13
C LEU A 186 -10.78 7.37 -12.60
N ARG A 187 -9.81 6.70 -13.17
CA ARG A 187 -9.35 5.38 -12.73
C ARG A 187 -8.09 5.57 -11.90
N PRO A 188 -8.11 5.27 -10.61
CA PRO A 188 -6.91 5.32 -9.80
C PRO A 188 -6.01 4.16 -10.18
N ALA A 189 -4.80 4.47 -10.56
CA ALA A 189 -3.78 3.60 -11.14
C ALA A 189 -4.26 2.78 -12.38
N ILE A 190 -3.52 2.90 -13.44
CA ILE A 190 -3.66 1.99 -14.58
C ILE A 190 -2.98 0.68 -14.16
N VAL A 191 -3.68 -0.44 -14.30
CA VAL A 191 -3.14 -1.76 -13.90
C VAL A 191 -2.30 -2.35 -15.03
N THR A 192 -2.64 -2.05 -16.27
CA THR A 192 -1.98 -2.57 -17.48
C THR A 192 -2.31 -1.69 -18.68
N ASP A 193 -1.46 -1.66 -19.68
CA ASP A 193 -1.76 -1.08 -20.99
C ASP A 193 -2.50 -2.06 -21.92
N LEU A 194 -2.63 -3.34 -21.54
CA LEU A 194 -3.40 -4.30 -22.30
C LEU A 194 -4.89 -3.92 -22.28
N PRO A 195 -5.64 -4.15 -23.38
CA PRO A 195 -7.06 -3.81 -23.48
C PRO A 195 -7.94 -4.81 -22.71
N ILE A 196 -7.66 -4.99 -21.43
CA ILE A 196 -8.42 -5.88 -20.54
C ILE A 196 -9.59 -5.10 -19.95
N PRO A 197 -10.85 -5.51 -20.17
CA PRO A 197 -12.00 -4.83 -19.59
C PRO A 197 -11.89 -4.67 -18.08
N GLY A 198 -12.06 -3.43 -17.60
CA GLY A 198 -12.00 -3.10 -16.18
C GLY A 198 -10.60 -2.92 -15.60
N LEU A 199 -9.53 -3.39 -16.25
CA LEU A 199 -8.15 -3.29 -15.76
C LEU A 199 -7.28 -2.30 -16.55
N GLY A 200 -7.49 -2.18 -17.85
CA GLY A 200 -6.65 -1.32 -18.72
C GLY A 200 -7.47 -0.52 -19.73
N GLY A 201 -6.79 0.41 -20.40
CA GLY A 201 -7.37 1.27 -21.43
C GLY A 201 -8.26 2.39 -20.89
N GLY A 202 -8.84 3.19 -21.79
CA GLY A 202 -9.72 4.29 -21.49
C GLY A 202 -9.03 5.66 -21.47
N GLN A 203 -9.84 6.71 -21.27
CA GLN A 203 -9.35 8.08 -21.20
C GLN A 203 -8.48 8.27 -19.96
N LYS A 204 -7.35 8.96 -20.10
CA LYS A 204 -6.47 9.32 -18.99
C LYS A 204 -6.72 10.78 -18.57
N VAL A 205 -6.51 11.05 -17.30
CA VAL A 205 -6.50 12.42 -16.78
C VAL A 205 -5.10 13.00 -17.08
N PRO A 206 -5.00 14.23 -17.61
CA PRO A 206 -3.70 14.78 -18.02
C PRO A 206 -2.84 15.23 -16.84
N ASP A 207 -3.45 15.75 -15.77
CA ASP A 207 -2.77 16.39 -14.65
C ASP A 207 -3.62 16.30 -13.34
N PRO A 208 -3.04 16.66 -12.19
CA PRO A 208 -3.72 16.58 -10.89
C PRO A 208 -4.92 17.54 -10.76
N ASP A 209 -4.87 18.72 -11.33
CA ASP A 209 -5.94 19.70 -11.23
C ASP A 209 -7.16 19.24 -12.01
N GLU A 210 -6.96 18.70 -13.20
CA GLU A 210 -8.02 18.10 -13.99
C GLU A 210 -8.61 16.84 -13.31
N PHE A 211 -7.81 16.07 -12.58
CA PHE A 211 -8.30 14.95 -11.77
C PHE A 211 -9.27 15.45 -10.69
N LEU A 212 -8.90 16.49 -9.92
CA LEU A 212 -9.76 17.05 -8.89
C LEU A 212 -11.02 17.66 -9.50
N ARG A 213 -10.87 18.46 -10.56
CA ARG A 213 -11.98 19.10 -11.26
C ARG A 213 -13.01 18.10 -11.78
N ARG A 214 -12.57 17.03 -12.47
CA ARG A 214 -13.48 15.98 -12.95
C ARG A 214 -14.11 15.21 -11.80
N THR A 215 -13.34 14.90 -10.75
CA THR A 215 -13.87 14.20 -9.58
C THR A 215 -15.00 14.98 -8.92
N ALA A 216 -14.87 16.30 -8.82
CA ALA A 216 -15.89 17.17 -8.23
C ALA A 216 -17.18 17.29 -9.06
N THR A 217 -17.15 16.94 -10.37
CA THR A 217 -18.36 16.94 -11.20
C THR A 217 -19.24 15.71 -10.98
N VAL A 218 -18.70 14.64 -10.39
CA VAL A 218 -19.44 13.39 -10.17
C VAL A 218 -20.16 13.43 -8.83
N PRO A 219 -21.48 13.18 -8.78
CA PRO A 219 -22.20 13.14 -7.52
C PRO A 219 -21.65 12.09 -6.56
N LEU A 220 -21.71 12.40 -5.27
CA LEU A 220 -21.37 11.46 -4.20
C LEU A 220 -22.41 10.34 -4.11
N CYS A 221 -21.98 9.16 -3.71
CA CYS A 221 -22.85 7.99 -3.54
C CYS A 221 -23.81 8.15 -2.32
N PHE A 222 -23.42 8.97 -1.34
CA PHE A 222 -24.15 9.26 -0.09
C PHE A 222 -23.55 10.51 0.58
N GLU A 223 -24.24 11.01 1.60
CA GLU A 223 -23.77 12.15 2.42
C GLU A 223 -22.41 11.84 3.07
N PRO A 224 -21.43 12.76 2.99
CA PRO A 224 -20.16 12.58 3.68
C PRO A 224 -20.34 12.27 5.17
N GLY A 225 -19.66 11.24 5.66
CA GLY A 225 -19.74 10.76 7.03
C GLY A 225 -20.81 9.71 7.29
N ALA A 226 -21.80 9.52 6.41
CA ALA A 226 -22.93 8.63 6.69
C ALA A 226 -22.63 7.13 6.57
N LYS A 227 -21.78 6.75 5.61
CA LYS A 227 -21.49 5.33 5.31
C LYS A 227 -20.01 5.14 4.97
N TRP A 228 -19.54 3.91 5.15
CA TRP A 228 -18.26 3.49 4.61
C TRP A 228 -18.43 2.92 3.19
N ARG A 229 -17.61 3.40 2.28
CA ARG A 229 -17.50 2.85 0.93
C ARG A 229 -16.08 3.05 0.40
N TYR A 230 -15.47 1.96 -0.01
CA TYR A 230 -14.16 2.01 -0.64
C TYR A 230 -14.15 2.99 -1.82
N SER A 231 -13.19 3.90 -1.86
CA SER A 231 -13.22 5.04 -2.75
C SER A 231 -11.83 5.50 -3.18
N MET A 232 -11.78 6.38 -4.18
CA MET A 232 -10.56 7.12 -4.58
C MET A 232 -10.17 8.23 -3.58
N GLY A 233 -10.72 8.23 -2.38
CA GLY A 233 -10.49 9.29 -1.40
C GLY A 233 -9.01 9.51 -1.07
N LEU A 234 -8.18 8.45 -1.04
CA LEU A 234 -6.74 8.58 -0.76
C LEU A 234 -5.96 9.16 -1.96
N ASP A 235 -6.46 9.01 -3.19
CA ASP A 235 -5.87 9.68 -4.36
C ASP A 235 -6.11 11.19 -4.29
N VAL A 236 -7.33 11.60 -3.95
CA VAL A 236 -7.68 13.01 -3.66
C VAL A 236 -6.84 13.52 -2.48
N LEU A 237 -6.74 12.75 -1.40
CA LEU A 237 -5.97 13.15 -0.20
C LEU A 237 -4.50 13.39 -0.51
N GLY A 238 -3.88 12.60 -1.39
CA GLY A 238 -2.50 12.84 -1.83
C GLY A 238 -2.31 14.26 -2.41
N LEU A 239 -3.27 14.72 -3.22
CA LEU A 239 -3.26 16.08 -3.79
C LEU A 239 -3.57 17.16 -2.74
N ILE A 240 -4.44 16.88 -1.78
CA ILE A 240 -4.67 17.78 -0.63
C ILE A 240 -3.39 17.91 0.20
N ILE A 241 -2.67 16.81 0.47
CA ILE A 241 -1.38 16.84 1.16
C ILE A 241 -0.36 17.68 0.41
N GLN A 242 -0.26 17.51 -0.91
CA GLN A 242 0.61 18.31 -1.77
C GLN A 242 0.33 19.81 -1.60
N ARG A 243 -0.92 20.23 -1.72
CA ARG A 243 -1.34 21.64 -1.61
C ARG A 243 -1.13 22.18 -0.20
N ALA A 244 -1.52 21.44 0.83
CA ALA A 244 -1.36 21.84 2.24
C ALA A 244 0.12 21.95 2.66
N ALA A 245 1.00 21.14 2.10
CA ALA A 245 2.43 21.19 2.36
C ALA A 245 3.17 22.24 1.52
N GLY A 246 2.56 22.79 0.47
CA GLY A 246 3.25 23.60 -0.53
C GLY A 246 4.32 22.83 -1.31
N ALA A 247 4.14 21.51 -1.45
CA ALA A 247 5.13 20.63 -2.10
C ALA A 247 4.98 20.65 -3.63
N LYS A 248 6.09 20.43 -4.36
CA LYS A 248 6.07 20.37 -5.83
C LYS A 248 5.17 19.25 -6.35
N SER A 249 5.16 18.11 -5.66
CA SER A 249 4.27 16.98 -5.93
C SER A 249 4.06 16.16 -4.66
N PHE A 250 3.01 15.35 -4.64
CA PHE A 250 2.78 14.40 -3.55
C PHE A 250 3.92 13.37 -3.44
N GLY A 251 4.43 12.88 -4.56
CA GLY A 251 5.58 11.97 -4.57
C GLY A 251 6.84 12.60 -3.95
N GLN A 252 7.11 13.88 -4.24
CA GLN A 252 8.23 14.60 -3.61
C GLN A 252 8.03 14.75 -2.10
N PHE A 253 6.80 15.08 -1.68
CA PHE A 253 6.46 15.15 -0.24
C PHE A 253 6.76 13.82 0.47
N LEU A 254 6.34 12.69 -0.12
CA LEU A 254 6.61 11.37 0.46
C LEU A 254 8.11 11.06 0.48
N GLN A 255 8.85 11.41 -0.58
CA GLN A 255 10.29 11.22 -0.64
C GLN A 255 10.98 11.96 0.50
N ASP A 256 10.67 13.25 0.70
CA ASP A 256 11.34 14.10 1.68
C ASP A 256 10.94 13.76 3.13
N ARG A 257 9.69 13.34 3.34
CA ARG A 257 9.12 13.24 4.68
C ARG A 257 9.01 11.81 5.22
N LEU A 258 9.01 10.82 4.33
CA LEU A 258 8.89 9.40 4.71
C LEU A 258 10.00 8.55 4.10
N PHE A 259 10.16 8.54 2.77
CA PHE A 259 11.03 7.56 2.12
C PHE A 259 12.50 7.77 2.45
N ALA A 260 13.03 8.97 2.25
CA ALA A 260 14.43 9.26 2.57
C ALA A 260 14.74 9.14 4.08
N PRO A 261 13.91 9.66 5.02
CA PRO A 261 14.14 9.45 6.44
C PRO A 261 14.10 7.99 6.91
N LEU A 262 13.34 7.14 6.22
CA LEU A 262 13.22 5.70 6.51
C LEU A 262 14.25 4.85 5.74
N GLY A 263 14.98 5.42 4.78
CA GLY A 263 15.84 4.68 3.86
C GLY A 263 15.06 3.76 2.93
N MET A 264 13.85 4.18 2.51
CA MET A 264 13.00 3.47 1.55
C MET A 264 13.44 3.81 0.12
N ASP A 265 14.62 3.34 -0.26
CA ASP A 265 15.26 3.68 -1.53
C ASP A 265 14.69 2.87 -2.72
N ASP A 266 13.92 1.83 -2.44
CA ASP A 266 13.24 0.95 -3.40
C ASP A 266 11.73 1.23 -3.47
N SER A 267 11.32 2.50 -3.25
CA SER A 267 9.91 2.92 -3.24
C SER A 267 9.66 4.04 -4.24
N PHE A 268 8.79 3.78 -5.24
CA PHE A 268 8.64 4.62 -6.43
C PHE A 268 7.18 4.78 -6.84
N PHE A 269 6.84 5.91 -7.48
CA PHE A 269 5.62 6.09 -8.28
C PHE A 269 5.90 5.97 -9.79
N GLN A 270 7.15 6.11 -10.18
CA GLN A 270 7.69 5.75 -11.49
C GLN A 270 9.00 4.99 -11.25
N VAL A 271 9.08 3.77 -11.75
CA VAL A 271 10.26 2.91 -11.56
C VAL A 271 11.40 3.41 -12.43
N PRO A 272 12.58 3.72 -11.86
CA PRO A 272 13.74 4.12 -12.63
C PRO A 272 14.25 2.99 -13.53
N ALA A 273 14.86 3.33 -14.66
CA ALA A 273 15.31 2.35 -15.65
C ALA A 273 16.31 1.32 -15.09
N ASN A 274 17.17 1.73 -14.17
CA ASN A 274 18.13 0.84 -13.48
C ASN A 274 17.48 -0.12 -12.48
N GLU A 275 16.21 0.10 -12.12
CA GLU A 275 15.45 -0.74 -11.19
C GLU A 275 14.53 -1.74 -11.90
N VAL A 276 14.41 -1.64 -13.23
CA VAL A 276 13.58 -2.55 -14.04
C VAL A 276 13.94 -4.04 -13.85
N PRO A 277 15.22 -4.43 -13.70
CA PRO A 277 15.59 -5.82 -13.46
C PRO A 277 15.04 -6.41 -12.15
N HIS A 278 14.60 -5.56 -11.21
CA HIS A 278 14.04 -5.98 -9.91
C HIS A 278 12.51 -5.88 -9.85
N LEU A 279 11.88 -5.40 -10.92
CA LEU A 279 10.43 -5.26 -10.97
C LEU A 279 9.80 -6.62 -11.30
N THR A 280 9.04 -7.17 -10.37
CA THR A 280 8.32 -8.44 -10.55
C THR A 280 7.28 -8.35 -11.66
N THR A 281 6.96 -9.47 -12.31
CA THR A 281 5.84 -9.54 -13.27
C THR A 281 4.52 -9.66 -12.53
N ASN A 282 3.52 -8.84 -12.92
CA ASN A 282 2.14 -9.00 -12.44
C ASN A 282 1.33 -9.90 -13.38
N TYR A 283 0.60 -10.86 -12.82
CA TYR A 283 -0.11 -11.89 -13.56
C TYR A 283 -1.63 -11.77 -13.41
N GLY A 284 -2.34 -11.96 -14.54
CA GLY A 284 -3.74 -12.30 -14.53
C GLY A 284 -3.89 -13.80 -14.22
N VAL A 285 -4.76 -14.15 -13.27
CA VAL A 285 -5.02 -15.54 -12.87
C VAL A 285 -6.50 -15.85 -12.96
N SER A 286 -6.81 -17.11 -13.26
CA SER A 286 -8.19 -17.62 -13.22
C SER A 286 -8.15 -19.11 -12.87
N ALA A 287 -9.29 -19.63 -12.38
CA ALA A 287 -9.42 -21.08 -12.10
C ALA A 287 -9.35 -21.96 -13.37
N LYS A 288 -9.49 -21.36 -14.57
CA LYS A 288 -9.65 -22.10 -15.84
C LYS A 288 -8.47 -21.92 -16.81
N ALA A 289 -7.55 -21.01 -16.54
CA ALA A 289 -6.44 -20.71 -17.46
C ALA A 289 -5.12 -20.58 -16.69
N LYS A 290 -4.03 -20.90 -17.39
CA LYS A 290 -2.69 -20.63 -16.85
C LYS A 290 -2.51 -19.13 -16.57
N PRO A 291 -1.73 -18.74 -15.54
CA PRO A 291 -1.36 -17.35 -15.33
C PRO A 291 -0.76 -16.73 -16.60
N PHE A 292 -1.15 -15.49 -16.90
CA PHE A 292 -0.60 -14.72 -18.02
C PHE A 292 -0.14 -13.34 -17.54
N ALA A 293 0.97 -12.84 -18.08
CA ALA A 293 1.50 -11.54 -17.69
C ALA A 293 0.56 -10.41 -18.11
N ILE A 294 0.10 -9.61 -17.17
CA ILE A 294 -0.71 -8.41 -17.40
C ILE A 294 0.11 -7.13 -17.34
N ASP A 295 1.24 -7.15 -16.65
CA ASP A 295 2.22 -6.07 -16.62
C ASP A 295 3.62 -6.65 -16.36
N ALA A 296 4.41 -6.77 -17.42
CA ALA A 296 5.77 -7.31 -17.37
C ALA A 296 6.81 -6.20 -17.13
N PRO A 297 7.99 -6.48 -16.52
CA PRO A 297 8.97 -5.48 -16.12
C PRO A 297 9.36 -4.50 -17.22
N ARG A 298 9.76 -5.01 -18.39
CA ARG A 298 10.32 -4.22 -19.50
C ARG A 298 9.29 -3.35 -20.23
N THR A 299 8.01 -3.65 -20.09
CA THR A 299 6.90 -2.95 -20.74
C THR A 299 5.93 -2.34 -19.72
N SER A 300 6.31 -2.33 -18.45
CA SER A 300 5.44 -1.91 -17.37
C SER A 300 4.96 -0.46 -17.54
N ILE A 301 3.69 -0.27 -17.19
CA ILE A 301 3.10 1.07 -17.12
C ILE A 301 3.81 1.96 -16.10
N TYR A 302 4.44 1.37 -15.09
CA TYR A 302 5.19 2.08 -14.05
C TYR A 302 6.54 2.63 -14.51
N LEU A 303 6.96 2.35 -15.75
CA LEU A 303 8.14 2.98 -16.39
C LEU A 303 7.77 4.34 -16.99
N LYS A 304 6.49 4.58 -17.26
CA LYS A 304 5.98 5.80 -17.88
C LYS A 304 5.66 6.85 -16.81
N PRO A 305 5.81 8.15 -17.12
CA PRO A 305 5.32 9.20 -16.25
C PRO A 305 3.81 9.05 -16.00
N THR A 306 3.42 9.11 -14.75
CA THR A 306 2.01 9.24 -14.35
C THR A 306 1.65 10.71 -14.23
N PRO A 307 0.37 11.10 -14.44
CA PRO A 307 -0.03 12.50 -14.30
C PRO A 307 0.24 13.06 -12.90
N PHE A 308 0.23 12.20 -11.90
CA PHE A 308 0.63 12.48 -10.51
C PHE A 308 0.84 11.18 -9.75
N ALA A 309 1.41 11.26 -8.56
CA ALA A 309 1.55 10.12 -7.64
C ALA A 309 0.19 9.77 -7.04
N PHE A 310 -0.41 8.64 -7.45
CA PHE A 310 -1.71 8.19 -6.95
C PHE A 310 -1.60 7.69 -5.51
N GLY A 311 -2.14 8.48 -4.56
CA GLY A 311 -2.07 8.18 -3.13
C GLY A 311 -2.87 6.96 -2.68
N GLY A 312 -3.80 6.48 -3.51
CA GLY A 312 -4.60 5.30 -3.24
C GLY A 312 -4.00 4.00 -3.77
N SER A 313 -3.02 4.03 -4.72
CA SER A 313 -2.65 2.80 -5.41
C SER A 313 -1.37 2.86 -6.25
N GLY A 314 -0.65 3.98 -6.27
CA GLY A 314 0.43 4.20 -7.23
C GLY A 314 1.81 3.71 -6.81
N LEU A 315 2.00 3.26 -5.58
CA LEU A 315 3.32 2.89 -5.04
C LEU A 315 3.80 1.54 -5.60
N VAL A 316 5.06 1.51 -6.02
CA VAL A 316 5.88 0.30 -6.18
C VAL A 316 6.90 0.30 -5.06
N THR A 317 7.09 -0.81 -4.37
CA THR A 317 7.97 -0.88 -3.19
C THR A 317 8.57 -2.27 -3.03
N SER A 318 9.65 -2.37 -2.24
CA SER A 318 10.23 -3.66 -1.86
C SER A 318 9.70 -4.14 -0.51
N PRO A 319 9.75 -5.45 -0.22
CA PRO A 319 9.46 -6.01 1.10
C PRO A 319 10.26 -5.34 2.23
N ALA A 320 11.54 -5.03 1.98
CA ALA A 320 12.40 -4.38 2.96
C ALA A 320 11.96 -2.95 3.27
N ASP A 321 11.59 -2.19 2.24
CA ASP A 321 11.17 -0.79 2.42
C ASP A 321 9.86 -0.67 3.15
N TYR A 322 8.87 -1.46 2.76
CA TYR A 322 7.58 -1.40 3.44
C TYR A 322 7.66 -1.90 4.89
N ASP A 323 8.57 -2.86 5.20
CA ASP A 323 8.85 -3.24 6.59
C ASP A 323 9.43 -2.08 7.40
N ARG A 324 10.31 -1.24 6.82
CA ARG A 324 10.80 0.00 7.47
C ARG A 324 9.68 0.96 7.81
N PHE A 325 8.70 1.12 6.90
CA PHE A 325 7.50 1.92 7.15
C PHE A 325 6.70 1.34 8.33
N MET A 326 6.45 0.03 8.35
CA MET A 326 5.75 -0.62 9.46
C MET A 326 6.56 -0.54 10.77
N ALA A 327 7.89 -0.68 10.71
CA ALA A 327 8.77 -0.55 11.87
C ALA A 327 8.67 0.86 12.48
N MET A 328 8.64 1.90 11.66
CA MET A 328 8.42 3.26 12.13
C MET A 328 7.08 3.38 12.91
N ILE A 329 6.01 2.78 12.40
CA ILE A 329 4.68 2.81 13.06
C ILE A 329 4.74 2.12 14.43
N VAL A 330 5.20 0.86 14.52
CA VAL A 330 5.20 0.12 15.79
C VAL A 330 6.17 0.68 16.82
N ASN A 331 7.13 1.52 16.39
CA ASN A 331 8.05 2.23 17.27
C ASN A 331 7.65 3.69 17.54
N GLY A 332 6.35 4.01 17.41
CA GLY A 332 5.79 5.31 17.75
C GLY A 332 6.37 6.47 16.93
N GLY A 333 6.62 6.23 15.63
CA GLY A 333 7.13 7.24 14.70
C GLY A 333 8.65 7.39 14.68
N LYS A 334 9.39 6.44 15.25
CA LYS A 334 10.87 6.41 15.22
C LYS A 334 11.37 5.29 14.31
N HIS A 335 12.49 5.56 13.63
CA HIS A 335 13.23 4.57 12.87
C HIS A 335 14.73 4.72 13.20
N HIS A 336 15.38 3.62 13.63
CA HIS A 336 16.79 3.63 14.09
C HIS A 336 17.11 4.80 15.05
N GLY A 337 16.22 5.06 16.01
CA GLY A 337 16.35 6.12 17.01
C GLY A 337 15.99 7.54 16.52
N LYS A 338 15.88 7.77 15.23
CA LYS A 338 15.47 9.06 14.63
C LYS A 338 13.96 9.17 14.56
N ARG A 339 13.41 10.34 14.91
CA ARG A 339 11.97 10.60 14.78
C ARG A 339 11.62 11.03 13.37
N VAL A 340 10.72 10.28 12.74
CA VAL A 340 10.17 10.57 11.40
C VAL A 340 8.81 11.26 11.52
N MET A 341 7.98 10.83 12.47
CA MET A 341 6.71 11.48 12.79
C MET A 341 6.45 11.46 14.30
N SER A 342 5.55 12.30 14.79
CA SER A 342 5.23 12.35 16.22
C SER A 342 4.53 11.06 16.68
N GLU A 343 4.76 10.65 17.93
CA GLU A 343 4.07 9.52 18.52
C GLU A 343 2.56 9.73 18.57
N ALA A 344 2.12 10.98 18.82
CA ALA A 344 0.72 11.35 18.82
C ALA A 344 0.09 11.13 17.43
N ALA A 345 0.80 11.46 16.34
CA ALA A 345 0.33 11.22 14.98
C ALA A 345 0.19 9.73 14.69
N VAL A 346 1.16 8.89 15.09
CA VAL A 346 1.06 7.43 14.97
C VAL A 346 -0.13 6.90 15.75
N ARG A 347 -0.24 7.26 17.04
CA ARG A 347 -1.33 6.81 17.89
C ARG A 347 -2.71 7.19 17.33
N GLN A 348 -2.85 8.44 16.86
CA GLN A 348 -4.09 8.91 16.25
C GLN A 348 -4.36 8.20 14.92
N GLY A 349 -3.36 8.07 14.02
CA GLY A 349 -3.52 7.44 12.70
C GLY A 349 -3.83 5.95 12.77
N THR A 350 -3.38 5.24 13.82
CA THR A 350 -3.66 3.83 14.07
C THR A 350 -4.88 3.60 14.99
N SER A 351 -5.63 4.65 15.31
CA SER A 351 -6.89 4.57 16.07
C SER A 351 -8.11 4.65 15.17
N ASN A 352 -9.30 4.51 15.78
CA ASN A 352 -10.55 4.71 15.06
C ASN A 352 -10.76 6.18 14.69
N LEU A 353 -10.72 6.49 13.40
CA LEU A 353 -11.01 7.81 12.84
C LEU A 353 -12.39 7.90 12.16
N LEU A 354 -13.18 6.83 12.18
CA LEU A 354 -14.52 6.84 11.57
C LEU A 354 -15.38 7.95 12.17
N PRO A 355 -16.17 8.66 11.36
CA PRO A 355 -17.22 9.54 11.86
C PRO A 355 -18.20 8.77 12.77
N ALA A 356 -18.69 9.42 13.82
CA ALA A 356 -19.71 8.84 14.68
C ALA A 356 -20.95 8.48 13.87
N GLY A 357 -21.43 7.22 14.04
CA GLY A 357 -22.63 6.73 13.36
C GLY A 357 -22.43 6.32 11.89
N ALA A 358 -21.21 6.32 11.36
CA ALA A 358 -20.95 5.81 10.01
C ALA A 358 -21.36 4.34 9.88
N ASP A 359 -22.21 4.04 8.91
CA ASP A 359 -22.66 2.68 8.62
C ASP A 359 -21.61 1.88 7.84
N LEU A 360 -21.12 0.78 8.45
CA LEU A 360 -20.16 -0.16 7.86
C LEU A 360 -20.81 -1.48 7.45
N SER A 361 -22.12 -1.64 7.60
CA SER A 361 -22.81 -2.90 7.35
C SER A 361 -22.64 -3.36 5.89
N GLY A 362 -22.43 -4.66 5.70
CA GLY A 362 -22.23 -5.26 4.36
C GLY A 362 -20.95 -4.84 3.64
N THR A 363 -19.97 -4.28 4.36
CA THR A 363 -18.66 -3.89 3.81
C THR A 363 -17.54 -4.83 4.27
N TRP A 364 -16.38 -4.72 3.64
CA TRP A 364 -15.17 -5.50 4.00
C TRP A 364 -14.63 -5.20 5.39
N VAL A 365 -15.01 -4.07 5.97
CA VAL A 365 -14.56 -3.61 7.29
C VAL A 365 -15.65 -3.68 8.34
N ALA A 366 -16.76 -4.38 8.06
CA ALA A 366 -17.80 -4.62 9.05
C ALA A 366 -17.20 -5.27 10.32
N GLY A 367 -17.50 -4.70 11.49
CA GLY A 367 -16.95 -5.16 12.77
C GLY A 367 -15.50 -4.72 13.05
N GLN A 368 -14.90 -3.90 12.21
CA GLN A 368 -13.59 -3.29 12.42
C GLN A 368 -13.72 -1.78 12.57
N TYR A 369 -12.65 -1.14 13.02
CA TYR A 369 -12.45 0.30 12.93
C TYR A 369 -11.66 0.65 11.67
N PHE A 370 -11.55 1.94 11.37
CA PHE A 370 -10.75 2.45 10.27
C PHE A 370 -9.95 3.67 10.73
N GLY A 371 -8.66 3.64 10.47
CA GLY A 371 -7.72 4.70 10.80
C GLY A 371 -7.28 5.51 9.59
N ALA A 372 -6.07 5.99 9.60
CA ALA A 372 -5.49 6.79 8.53
C ALA A 372 -5.17 5.94 7.29
N GLY A 373 -6.16 5.71 6.43
CA GLY A 373 -6.02 4.95 5.18
C GLY A 373 -5.86 3.44 5.35
N GLY A 374 -6.12 2.89 6.54
CA GLY A 374 -6.02 1.45 6.83
C GLY A 374 -7.05 0.98 7.85
N ALA A 375 -7.37 -0.31 7.81
CA ALA A 375 -8.22 -0.95 8.81
C ALA A 375 -7.51 -1.00 10.16
N VAL A 376 -8.28 -0.84 11.22
CA VAL A 376 -7.85 -0.96 12.62
C VAL A 376 -8.60 -2.13 13.24
N GLY A 377 -7.85 -3.08 13.79
CA GLY A 377 -8.41 -4.30 14.33
C GLY A 377 -9.16 -4.09 15.64
N THR A 378 -10.11 -4.98 15.88
CA THR A 378 -10.90 -5.08 17.12
C THR A 378 -10.79 -6.49 17.70
N GLY A 379 -11.14 -6.68 18.97
CA GLY A 379 -11.14 -7.99 19.61
C GLY A 379 -9.76 -8.66 19.57
N ALA A 380 -9.67 -9.85 18.99
CA ALA A 380 -8.43 -10.61 18.90
C ALA A 380 -7.34 -9.92 18.05
N ARG A 381 -7.72 -8.97 17.19
CA ARG A 381 -6.79 -8.18 16.37
C ARG A 381 -6.57 -6.75 16.89
N ASP A 382 -6.95 -6.48 18.13
CA ASP A 382 -6.79 -5.16 18.74
C ASP A 382 -5.33 -4.68 18.66
N GLY A 383 -5.15 -3.40 18.29
CA GLY A 383 -3.85 -2.80 18.02
C GLY A 383 -3.31 -3.06 16.62
N SER A 384 -3.95 -3.91 15.80
CA SER A 384 -3.51 -4.06 14.38
C SER A 384 -3.94 -2.89 13.53
N TYR A 385 -3.06 -2.53 12.55
CA TYR A 385 -3.29 -1.49 11.57
C TYR A 385 -2.64 -1.89 10.25
N GLY A 386 -3.31 -1.67 9.13
CA GLY A 386 -2.75 -1.92 7.81
C GLY A 386 -3.80 -2.08 6.72
N TRP A 387 -3.33 -2.44 5.52
CA TRP A 387 -4.18 -2.71 4.37
C TRP A 387 -3.51 -3.67 3.38
N SER A 388 -4.27 -4.13 2.38
CA SER A 388 -3.80 -5.03 1.32
C SER A 388 -3.92 -4.38 -0.06
N GLY A 389 -3.19 -4.92 -1.04
CA GLY A 389 -3.21 -4.48 -2.44
C GLY A 389 -3.93 -5.44 -3.37
N ALA A 390 -4.45 -4.91 -4.47
CA ALA A 390 -5.24 -5.66 -5.44
C ALA A 390 -4.49 -6.81 -6.14
N ALA A 391 -3.14 -6.80 -6.10
CA ALA A 391 -2.31 -7.86 -6.65
C ALA A 391 -1.75 -8.83 -5.58
N GLY A 392 -2.42 -8.93 -4.43
CA GLY A 392 -2.08 -9.90 -3.37
C GLY A 392 -1.06 -9.39 -2.35
N THR A 393 -0.58 -8.15 -2.43
CA THR A 393 0.28 -7.57 -1.40
C THR A 393 -0.49 -7.32 -0.11
N ILE A 394 0.15 -7.57 1.04
CA ILE A 394 -0.45 -7.43 2.38
C ILE A 394 0.55 -6.69 3.27
N GLY A 395 0.08 -5.71 4.07
CA GLY A 395 0.92 -5.03 5.05
C GLY A 395 0.11 -4.69 6.30
N TYR A 396 0.41 -5.38 7.40
CA TYR A 396 -0.19 -5.13 8.71
C TYR A 396 0.87 -5.08 9.80
N CYS A 397 0.68 -4.18 10.73
CA CYS A 397 1.46 -4.13 11.96
C CYS A 397 0.53 -4.07 13.18
N ASN A 398 1.04 -4.42 14.37
CA ASN A 398 0.29 -4.31 15.61
C ASN A 398 1.07 -3.44 16.59
N VAL A 399 0.55 -2.25 16.90
CA VAL A 399 1.21 -1.25 17.75
C VAL A 399 1.30 -1.65 19.23
N LYS A 400 0.51 -2.65 19.66
CA LYS A 400 0.54 -3.16 21.05
C LYS A 400 1.58 -4.25 21.24
N THR A 401 1.76 -5.13 20.25
CA THR A 401 2.70 -6.26 20.32
C THR A 401 4.03 -5.97 19.62
N GLY A 402 4.07 -4.92 18.81
CA GLY A 402 5.23 -4.61 17.94
C GLY A 402 5.33 -5.50 16.71
N LEU A 403 4.41 -6.44 16.46
CA LEU A 403 4.42 -7.32 15.30
C LEU A 403 4.33 -6.53 14.00
N ARG A 404 5.15 -6.89 13.03
CA ARG A 404 5.11 -6.44 11.65
C ARG A 404 4.97 -7.66 10.74
N SER A 405 4.06 -7.60 9.77
CA SER A 405 3.82 -8.69 8.83
C SER A 405 3.47 -8.14 7.45
N GLY A 406 4.35 -8.38 6.49
CA GLY A 406 4.15 -8.05 5.08
C GLY A 406 4.19 -9.31 4.22
N LEU A 407 3.36 -9.39 3.19
CA LEU A 407 3.41 -10.43 2.16
C LEU A 407 3.41 -9.75 0.79
N TYR A 408 4.27 -10.21 -0.09
CA TYR A 408 4.50 -9.65 -1.41
C TYR A 408 4.41 -10.74 -2.48
N VAL A 409 3.43 -10.59 -3.33
CA VAL A 409 3.11 -11.48 -4.46
C VAL A 409 2.39 -10.65 -5.51
N GLN A 410 2.38 -11.08 -6.78
CA GLN A 410 1.77 -10.32 -7.88
C GLN A 410 0.83 -11.20 -8.70
N TYR A 411 -0.46 -11.17 -8.36
CA TYR A 411 -1.52 -11.82 -9.13
C TYR A 411 -2.85 -11.08 -8.99
N MET A 412 -3.67 -11.10 -10.01
CA MET A 412 -4.98 -10.45 -10.04
C MET A 412 -6.03 -11.34 -10.73
N PRO A 413 -7.25 -11.37 -10.21
CA PRO A 413 -7.73 -10.72 -9.00
C PRO A 413 -7.23 -11.41 -7.72
N SER A 414 -7.02 -10.64 -6.65
CA SER A 414 -6.41 -11.14 -5.40
C SER A 414 -7.29 -12.10 -4.59
N ASP A 415 -8.57 -12.20 -4.90
CA ASP A 415 -9.52 -13.14 -4.29
C ASP A 415 -9.55 -14.51 -4.98
N THR A 416 -8.78 -14.71 -6.06
CA THR A 416 -8.67 -16.02 -6.73
C THR A 416 -8.09 -17.09 -5.80
N TYR A 417 -7.20 -16.71 -4.90
CA TYR A 417 -6.59 -17.60 -3.91
C TYR A 417 -6.83 -17.07 -2.50
N PRO A 418 -7.04 -17.93 -1.48
CA PRO A 418 -7.27 -17.52 -0.09
C PRO A 418 -5.99 -17.08 0.64
N ILE A 419 -5.03 -16.51 -0.09
CA ILE A 419 -3.70 -16.12 0.40
C ILE A 419 -3.80 -15.14 1.58
N PHE A 420 -4.74 -14.20 1.55
CA PHE A 420 -4.90 -13.21 2.61
C PHE A 420 -5.20 -13.86 3.97
N ASP A 421 -6.21 -14.72 4.00
CA ASP A 421 -6.66 -15.37 5.24
C ASP A 421 -5.64 -16.40 5.73
N GLU A 422 -5.06 -17.17 4.81
CA GLU A 422 -4.02 -18.16 5.14
C GLU A 422 -2.76 -17.49 5.69
N PHE A 423 -2.34 -16.35 5.12
CA PHE A 423 -1.19 -15.61 5.63
C PHE A 423 -1.43 -15.08 7.04
N LEU A 424 -2.57 -14.43 7.29
CA LEU A 424 -2.89 -13.91 8.61
C LEU A 424 -3.02 -15.04 9.65
N ALA A 425 -3.57 -16.19 9.28
CA ALA A 425 -3.62 -17.36 10.13
C ALA A 425 -2.21 -17.92 10.45
N ALA A 426 -1.36 -18.06 9.43
CA ALA A 426 0.01 -18.53 9.58
C ALA A 426 0.85 -17.59 10.47
N VAL A 427 0.75 -16.28 10.25
CA VAL A 427 1.39 -15.26 11.11
C VAL A 427 0.90 -15.35 12.54
N THR A 428 -0.39 -15.55 12.76
CA THR A 428 -0.96 -15.70 14.11
C THR A 428 -0.39 -16.91 14.84
N ILE A 429 -0.29 -18.07 14.15
CA ILE A 429 0.28 -19.30 14.72
C ILE A 429 1.74 -19.12 15.09
N ASP A 430 2.55 -18.58 14.17
CA ASP A 430 3.98 -18.44 14.39
C ASP A 430 4.32 -17.34 15.39
N SER A 431 3.60 -16.20 15.37
CA SER A 431 3.80 -15.09 16.31
C SER A 431 3.48 -15.49 17.77
N ALA A 432 2.51 -16.36 17.98
CA ALA A 432 2.19 -16.87 19.32
C ALA A 432 3.38 -17.63 19.95
N ARG A 433 4.16 -18.34 19.14
CA ARG A 433 5.40 -19.02 19.59
C ARG A 433 6.47 -18.01 20.02
N HIS A 434 6.67 -16.95 19.26
CA HIS A 434 7.61 -15.87 19.60
C HIS A 434 7.22 -15.16 20.90
N LEU A 435 5.96 -14.78 21.05
CA LEU A 435 5.48 -14.09 22.26
C LEU A 435 5.57 -14.96 23.53
N SER A 436 5.45 -16.29 23.40
CA SER A 436 5.63 -17.21 24.54
C SER A 436 7.07 -17.31 25.00
N GLN A 437 8.04 -17.14 24.10
CA GLN A 437 9.47 -17.12 24.43
C GLN A 437 9.93 -15.81 25.07
N TRP A 438 9.25 -14.70 24.77
CA TRP A 438 9.56 -13.37 25.36
C TRP A 438 8.99 -13.15 26.75
N ARG A 439 8.04 -13.98 27.18
CA ARG A 439 7.44 -13.94 28.53
C ARG A 439 8.14 -14.87 29.55
N ARG A 440 9.12 -15.63 29.14
CA ARG A 440 10.00 -16.45 29.98
C ARG A 440 11.33 -15.77 30.19
#